data_b74070bb5361d5def0fe8a9130a19be7
#
_entry.id   b74070bb5361d5def0fe8a9130a19be7
#
_cell.length_a   1.000
_cell.length_b   1.000
_cell.length_c   1.000
_cell.angle_alpha   90.00
_cell.angle_beta   90.00
_cell.angle_gamma   90.00
#
_symmetry.space_group_name_H-M   'P 1'
#
loop_
_entity.id
_entity.type
_entity.pdbx_description
1 polymer ?
#
loop_
_entity_poly.entity_id
_entity_poly.type
_entity_poly.pdbx_seq_one_letter_code
_entity_poly.pdbx_strand_id
1 'polypeptide(L)'
;MSINLPPSSLPRVVIAGGGFAGLKLAQALDSSLFQIILIDHHNYHQFPPLIYQVASSGLEPSSIAFPFRAAFKRKKNFIFRLANVIGVEPEQKQLITSVGEVPYDYLVLACGGTTNYFGNEQIAKHSLPMKTLYESMNLRNVLLQNIEKALVSDKPETREALLTVAIVGGGPSGVEIAGALAEMKRYVLPKDYPDMETDQFKIHLIDASPRLLQAMSEKSSRTAAEGLTSLGVEIHHNMMVTDYDGRVLTLSDGTKMNTRTVIWVSGIVANTVEGIQADSLGRGKRILVDGYNEVQGVPNVFALGDQCLMTADPSYPQGHPQMAQVAIQQAALLAKNLKARLTGGKQQTFRYKDLGSMATIGRNRAVAEIGKAKWGGFTAWLLWLVVHLRSILSVRNKVIVLLNWIWNYVTYDRSLRLILKRNVPVDPYQARQERLANRDTCVE
;
A
#
# COMPACT_ATOMS: atom_id res chain seq x y z
N MET A 1 13.27 29.05 -0.37
CA MET A 1 14.27 28.84 -1.45
C MET A 1 13.60 28.12 -2.61
N SER A 2 13.70 28.67 -3.83
CA SER A 2 13.11 28.01 -5.01
C SER A 2 13.99 26.84 -5.47
N ILE A 3 13.34 25.72 -5.84
CA ILE A 3 14.06 24.57 -6.42
C ILE A 3 14.64 24.95 -7.79
N ASN A 4 15.86 24.50 -8.09
CA ASN A 4 16.43 24.66 -9.42
C ASN A 4 15.65 23.85 -10.46
N LEU A 5 14.91 24.55 -11.30
CA LEU A 5 14.15 24.01 -12.43
C LEU A 5 14.60 24.67 -13.73
N PRO A 6 14.73 23.90 -14.83
CA PRO A 6 15.01 24.49 -16.14
C PRO A 6 13.94 25.51 -16.53
N PRO A 7 14.32 26.64 -17.13
CA PRO A 7 13.36 27.61 -17.66
C PRO A 7 12.49 26.96 -18.75
N SER A 8 11.23 27.36 -18.85
CA SER A 8 10.30 26.86 -19.86
C SER A 8 9.28 27.94 -20.20
N SER A 9 8.93 28.03 -21.46
CA SER A 9 7.79 28.81 -21.94
C SER A 9 6.47 28.04 -21.88
N LEU A 10 6.52 26.73 -21.60
CA LEU A 10 5.35 25.88 -21.47
C LEU A 10 4.74 26.01 -20.06
N PRO A 11 3.41 25.94 -19.94
CA PRO A 11 2.76 25.87 -18.65
C PRO A 11 3.27 24.69 -17.82
N ARG A 12 3.49 24.95 -16.54
CA ARG A 12 4.07 23.98 -15.59
C ARG A 12 2.99 23.21 -14.87
N VAL A 13 2.98 21.88 -15.08
CA VAL A 13 2.14 20.96 -14.31
C VAL A 13 3.01 20.28 -13.24
N VAL A 14 2.76 20.64 -11.98
CA VAL A 14 3.44 20.02 -10.84
C VAL A 14 2.56 18.89 -10.29
N ILE A 15 3.11 17.69 -10.21
CA ILE A 15 2.44 16.48 -9.71
C ILE A 15 3.09 16.08 -8.40
N ALA A 16 2.34 16.19 -7.31
CA ALA A 16 2.75 15.79 -5.97
C ALA A 16 2.35 14.34 -5.70
N GLY A 17 3.32 13.43 -5.74
CA GLY A 17 3.13 11.99 -5.56
C GLY A 17 3.18 11.18 -6.86
N GLY A 18 4.03 10.16 -6.90
CA GLY A 18 4.27 9.26 -8.03
C GLY A 18 3.57 7.89 -7.91
N GLY A 19 2.48 7.81 -7.13
CA GLY A 19 1.62 6.63 -7.05
C GLY A 19 0.90 6.35 -8.38
N PHE A 20 -0.18 5.56 -8.36
CA PHE A 20 -0.93 5.21 -9.58
C PHE A 20 -1.46 6.43 -10.35
N ALA A 21 -2.01 7.42 -9.63
CA ALA A 21 -2.54 8.63 -10.25
C ALA A 21 -1.41 9.48 -10.86
N GLY A 22 -0.40 9.84 -10.06
CA GLY A 22 0.67 10.72 -10.52
C GLY A 22 1.51 10.12 -11.64
N LEU A 23 1.86 8.84 -11.54
CA LEU A 23 2.55 8.13 -12.62
C LEU A 23 1.73 8.17 -13.92
N LYS A 24 0.43 7.79 -13.83
CA LYS A 24 -0.46 7.75 -15.00
C LYS A 24 -0.64 9.14 -15.61
N LEU A 25 -0.81 10.17 -14.78
CA LEU A 25 -0.91 11.55 -15.25
C LEU A 25 0.37 11.99 -15.94
N ALA A 26 1.53 11.77 -15.30
CA ALA A 26 2.82 12.12 -15.90
C ALA A 26 3.08 11.40 -17.22
N GLN A 27 2.58 10.17 -17.41
CA GLN A 27 2.63 9.44 -18.67
C GLN A 27 1.69 10.02 -19.73
N ALA A 28 0.46 10.40 -19.35
CA ALA A 28 -0.62 10.80 -20.24
C ALA A 28 -0.55 12.27 -20.70
N LEU A 29 0.09 13.15 -19.91
CA LEU A 29 0.29 14.55 -20.29
C LEU A 29 1.16 14.68 -21.53
N ASP A 30 0.76 15.59 -22.41
CA ASP A 30 1.50 15.92 -23.63
C ASP A 30 2.70 16.81 -23.31
N SER A 31 3.90 16.27 -23.38
CA SER A 31 5.14 17.00 -23.07
C SER A 31 5.55 18.05 -24.11
N SER A 32 4.82 18.18 -25.21
CA SER A 32 4.96 19.30 -26.15
C SER A 32 4.15 20.53 -25.72
N LEU A 33 3.17 20.34 -24.84
CA LEU A 33 2.27 21.38 -24.35
C LEU A 33 2.55 21.79 -22.90
N PHE A 34 3.22 20.94 -22.12
CA PHE A 34 3.45 21.15 -20.70
C PHE A 34 4.88 20.85 -20.27
N GLN A 35 5.44 21.64 -19.36
CA GLN A 35 6.56 21.23 -18.53
C GLN A 35 6.00 20.42 -17.36
N ILE A 36 6.40 19.14 -17.25
CA ILE A 36 5.86 18.19 -16.26
C ILE A 36 6.88 18.00 -15.16
N ILE A 37 6.51 18.31 -13.92
CA ILE A 37 7.35 18.13 -12.74
C ILE A 37 6.68 17.10 -11.83
N LEU A 38 7.35 15.98 -11.60
CA LEU A 38 6.92 14.96 -10.64
C LEU A 38 7.76 15.08 -9.37
N ILE A 39 7.09 15.19 -8.23
CA ILE A 39 7.70 15.25 -6.90
C ILE A 39 7.21 14.05 -6.10
N ASP A 40 8.15 13.29 -5.55
CA ASP A 40 7.85 12.17 -4.66
C ASP A 40 8.98 11.98 -3.65
N HIS A 41 8.66 11.48 -2.47
CA HIS A 41 9.64 11.14 -1.43
C HIS A 41 10.38 9.83 -1.72
N HIS A 42 9.90 9.02 -2.67
CA HIS A 42 10.61 7.89 -3.24
C HIS A 42 11.08 8.21 -4.65
N ASN A 43 12.18 7.63 -5.10
CA ASN A 43 12.65 7.77 -6.48
C ASN A 43 12.06 6.72 -7.43
N TYR A 44 11.08 5.94 -6.96
CA TYR A 44 10.47 4.83 -7.69
C TYR A 44 8.96 4.79 -7.51
N HIS A 45 8.29 4.26 -8.53
CA HIS A 45 6.91 3.78 -8.43
C HIS A 45 6.90 2.38 -7.84
N GLN A 46 6.07 2.13 -6.85
CA GLN A 46 5.81 0.79 -6.31
C GLN A 46 4.47 0.26 -6.82
N PHE A 47 4.33 -1.07 -6.87
CA PHE A 47 3.09 -1.75 -7.27
C PHE A 47 2.42 -2.41 -6.05
N PRO A 48 1.56 -1.66 -5.30
CA PRO A 48 0.96 -2.11 -4.05
C PRO A 48 0.25 -3.46 -4.08
N PRO A 49 -0.44 -3.87 -5.17
CA PRO A 49 -1.13 -5.16 -5.18
C PRO A 49 -0.24 -6.39 -4.96
N LEU A 50 1.08 -6.28 -5.12
CA LEU A 50 2.03 -7.38 -4.90
C LEU A 50 2.91 -7.21 -3.66
N ILE A 51 2.66 -6.19 -2.84
CA ILE A 51 3.45 -5.88 -1.64
C ILE A 51 3.42 -7.03 -0.63
N TYR A 52 2.28 -7.72 -0.46
CA TYR A 52 2.16 -8.86 0.44
C TYR A 52 3.10 -10.02 0.04
N GLN A 53 3.43 -10.19 -1.25
CA GLN A 53 4.39 -11.20 -1.70
C GLN A 53 5.83 -10.83 -1.31
N VAL A 54 6.16 -9.54 -1.22
CA VAL A 54 7.44 -9.11 -0.64
C VAL A 54 7.48 -9.38 0.86
N ALA A 55 6.41 -9.06 1.58
CA ALA A 55 6.27 -9.30 3.02
C ALA A 55 6.36 -10.79 3.39
N SER A 56 5.90 -11.69 2.51
CA SER A 56 5.95 -13.15 2.70
C SER A 56 7.11 -13.84 1.98
N SER A 57 8.16 -13.11 1.61
CA SER A 57 9.36 -13.63 0.91
C SER A 57 9.09 -14.25 -0.48
N GLY A 58 7.95 -13.96 -1.10
CA GLY A 58 7.55 -14.51 -2.40
C GLY A 58 8.11 -13.75 -3.61
N LEU A 59 8.42 -12.46 -3.46
CA LEU A 59 8.97 -11.60 -4.51
C LEU A 59 10.07 -10.69 -3.98
N GLU A 60 11.03 -10.38 -4.85
CA GLU A 60 12.01 -9.33 -4.57
C GLU A 60 11.38 -7.94 -4.62
N PRO A 61 11.79 -7.02 -3.73
CA PRO A 61 11.34 -5.64 -3.73
C PRO A 61 11.51 -4.94 -5.10
N SER A 62 12.64 -5.19 -5.77
CA SER A 62 12.96 -4.61 -7.08
C SER A 62 12.05 -5.09 -8.21
N SER A 63 11.37 -6.23 -8.04
CA SER A 63 10.45 -6.79 -9.03
C SER A 63 9.15 -6.01 -9.14
N ILE A 64 8.75 -5.31 -8.08
CA ILE A 64 7.50 -4.54 -8.00
C ILE A 64 7.73 -3.03 -7.84
N ALA A 65 8.99 -2.59 -7.94
CA ALA A 65 9.37 -1.18 -7.91
C ALA A 65 10.08 -0.78 -9.20
N PHE A 66 9.83 0.45 -9.68
CA PHE A 66 10.42 0.94 -10.91
C PHE A 66 10.84 2.40 -10.80
N PRO A 67 12.14 2.75 -11.00
CA PRO A 67 12.62 4.11 -10.83
C PRO A 67 11.97 5.09 -11.81
N PHE A 68 11.51 6.25 -11.32
CA PHE A 68 10.87 7.28 -12.17
C PHE A 68 11.79 7.77 -13.28
N ARG A 69 13.07 7.98 -13.02
CA ARG A 69 14.02 8.42 -14.05
C ARG A 69 14.15 7.40 -15.19
N ALA A 70 14.01 6.11 -14.90
CA ALA A 70 13.98 5.06 -15.92
C ALA A 70 12.65 5.03 -16.67
N ALA A 71 11.52 5.25 -15.96
CA ALA A 71 10.18 5.27 -16.55
C ALA A 71 10.02 6.40 -17.57
N PHE A 72 10.64 7.55 -17.33
CA PHE A 72 10.47 8.76 -18.12
C PHE A 72 11.73 9.19 -18.91
N LYS A 73 12.72 8.32 -19.03
CA LYS A 73 14.01 8.67 -19.67
C LYS A 73 13.89 9.21 -21.11
N ARG A 74 12.82 8.89 -21.83
CA ARG A 74 12.54 9.34 -23.20
C ARG A 74 11.51 10.48 -23.28
N LYS A 75 10.92 10.88 -22.14
CA LYS A 75 9.88 11.92 -22.12
C LYS A 75 10.55 13.30 -22.05
N LYS A 76 10.34 14.10 -23.09
CA LYS A 76 10.81 15.50 -23.13
C LYS A 76 10.06 16.35 -22.09
N ASN A 77 10.63 17.46 -21.66
CA ASN A 77 10.00 18.40 -20.69
C ASN A 77 9.48 17.75 -19.42
N PHE A 78 10.06 16.59 -19.02
CA PHE A 78 9.75 15.89 -17.78
C PHE A 78 10.91 16.02 -16.79
N ILE A 79 10.58 16.41 -15.57
CA ILE A 79 11.53 16.61 -14.47
C ILE A 79 11.04 15.82 -13.25
N PHE A 80 11.91 15.03 -12.68
CA PHE A 80 11.67 14.37 -11.37
C PHE A 80 12.50 15.06 -10.29
N ARG A 81 11.89 15.32 -9.12
CA ARG A 81 12.58 15.77 -7.91
C ARG A 81 12.19 14.91 -6.73
N LEU A 82 13.22 14.43 -6.02
CA LEU A 82 13.06 13.68 -4.78
C LEU A 82 12.84 14.65 -3.63
N ALA A 83 11.65 14.73 -3.08
CA ALA A 83 11.31 15.59 -1.95
C ALA A 83 10.02 15.13 -1.25
N ASN A 84 9.89 15.48 0.02
CA ASN A 84 8.62 15.41 0.72
C ASN A 84 7.76 16.62 0.36
N VAL A 85 6.49 16.41 0.09
CA VAL A 85 5.49 17.46 -0.04
C VAL A 85 5.05 17.87 1.36
N ILE A 86 5.11 19.15 1.66
CA ILE A 86 4.77 19.72 2.97
C ILE A 86 3.43 20.44 2.88
N GLY A 87 3.34 21.42 1.97
CA GLY A 87 2.18 22.28 1.90
C GLY A 87 1.98 22.89 0.51
N VAL A 88 0.90 23.66 0.38
CA VAL A 88 0.54 24.44 -0.80
C VAL A 88 0.24 25.88 -0.38
N GLU A 89 0.75 26.83 -1.12
CA GLU A 89 0.38 28.24 -1.05
C GLU A 89 -0.37 28.63 -2.34
N PRO A 90 -1.70 28.47 -2.36
CA PRO A 90 -2.48 28.62 -3.59
C PRO A 90 -2.44 30.02 -4.18
N GLU A 91 -2.45 31.04 -3.35
CA GLU A 91 -2.41 32.45 -3.78
C GLU A 91 -1.09 32.80 -4.50
N GLN A 92 0.01 32.21 -4.02
CA GLN A 92 1.35 32.38 -4.61
C GLN A 92 1.65 31.36 -5.72
N LYS A 93 0.72 30.40 -5.93
CA LYS A 93 0.88 29.26 -6.84
C LYS A 93 2.19 28.48 -6.59
N GLN A 94 2.46 28.16 -5.34
CA GLN A 94 3.65 27.44 -4.92
C GLN A 94 3.31 26.15 -4.17
N LEU A 95 4.03 25.07 -4.51
CA LEU A 95 4.08 23.84 -3.74
C LEU A 95 5.30 23.90 -2.82
N ILE A 96 5.07 23.73 -1.52
CA ILE A 96 6.12 23.73 -0.51
C ILE A 96 6.64 22.31 -0.33
N THR A 97 7.96 22.13 -0.42
CA THR A 97 8.61 20.84 -0.29
C THR A 97 9.80 20.91 0.68
N SER A 98 10.29 19.73 1.10
CA SER A 98 11.48 19.62 1.97
C SER A 98 12.79 20.17 1.36
N VAL A 99 12.81 20.48 0.07
CA VAL A 99 14.00 20.99 -0.64
C VAL A 99 13.77 22.37 -1.29
N GLY A 100 12.63 22.99 -1.02
CA GLY A 100 12.27 24.34 -1.48
C GLY A 100 10.91 24.43 -2.15
N GLU A 101 10.58 25.60 -2.66
CA GLU A 101 9.30 25.96 -3.25
C GLU A 101 9.30 25.65 -4.76
N VAL A 102 8.18 25.15 -5.25
CA VAL A 102 7.99 24.79 -6.66
C VAL A 102 6.82 25.60 -7.24
N PRO A 103 7.07 26.60 -8.08
CA PRO A 103 6.00 27.34 -8.72
C PRO A 103 5.27 26.46 -9.76
N TYR A 104 3.94 26.67 -9.87
CA TYR A 104 3.09 25.90 -10.79
C TYR A 104 2.08 26.79 -11.52
N ASP A 105 1.68 26.38 -12.73
CA ASP A 105 0.47 26.86 -13.38
C ASP A 105 -0.71 25.93 -13.05
N TYR A 106 -0.43 24.62 -12.94
CA TYR A 106 -1.38 23.59 -12.50
C TYR A 106 -0.71 22.71 -11.46
N LEU A 107 -1.38 22.51 -10.33
CA LEU A 107 -0.94 21.59 -9.27
C LEU A 107 -1.86 20.37 -9.18
N VAL A 108 -1.29 19.19 -9.08
CA VAL A 108 -2.05 17.95 -8.92
C VAL A 108 -1.58 17.21 -7.68
N LEU A 109 -2.43 17.15 -6.67
CA LEU A 109 -2.22 16.43 -5.41
C LEU A 109 -2.58 14.96 -5.62
N ALA A 110 -1.58 14.10 -5.58
CA ALA A 110 -1.68 12.65 -5.79
C ALA A 110 -0.82 11.86 -4.78
N CYS A 111 -0.65 12.40 -3.56
CA CYS A 111 0.17 11.80 -2.49
C CYS A 111 -0.44 10.53 -1.88
N GLY A 112 -1.62 10.12 -2.34
CA GLY A 112 -2.27 8.89 -1.89
C GLY A 112 -2.74 8.95 -0.44
N GLY A 113 -2.72 7.81 0.24
CA GLY A 113 -3.11 7.70 1.64
C GLY A 113 -2.14 6.85 2.44
N THR A 114 -2.24 6.91 3.73
CA THR A 114 -1.49 6.12 4.70
C THR A 114 -2.40 5.18 5.50
N THR A 115 -1.80 4.33 6.31
CA THR A 115 -2.52 3.43 7.22
C THR A 115 -3.31 4.24 8.25
N ASN A 116 -4.56 3.84 8.48
CA ASN A 116 -5.42 4.45 9.49
C ASN A 116 -5.39 3.61 10.77
N TYR A 117 -4.94 4.21 11.85
CA TYR A 117 -4.92 3.59 13.19
C TYR A 117 -6.08 4.05 14.07
N PHE A 118 -7.05 4.76 13.50
CA PHE A 118 -8.26 5.25 14.18
C PHE A 118 -7.98 6.06 15.45
N GLY A 119 -6.84 6.78 15.47
CA GLY A 119 -6.41 7.62 16.60
C GLY A 119 -5.72 6.87 17.74
N ASN A 120 -5.52 5.55 17.62
CA ASN A 120 -4.80 4.78 18.64
C ASN A 120 -3.28 4.83 18.39
N GLU A 121 -2.56 5.61 19.19
CA GLU A 121 -1.12 5.80 19.08
C GLU A 121 -0.33 4.56 19.50
N GLN A 122 -0.83 3.75 20.42
CA GLN A 122 -0.18 2.51 20.86
C GLN A 122 -0.17 1.50 19.72
N ILE A 123 -1.30 1.32 19.05
CA ILE A 123 -1.38 0.47 17.85
C ILE A 123 -0.46 1.01 16.76
N ALA A 124 -0.45 2.32 16.52
CA ALA A 124 0.41 2.94 15.51
C ALA A 124 1.89 2.73 15.78
N LYS A 125 2.30 2.77 17.05
CA LYS A 125 3.70 2.61 17.48
C LYS A 125 4.19 1.17 17.38
N HIS A 126 3.36 0.20 17.68
CA HIS A 126 3.79 -1.19 17.90
C HIS A 126 3.38 -2.14 16.78
N SER A 127 2.36 -1.83 15.97
CA SER A 127 1.94 -2.68 14.86
C SER A 127 2.78 -2.45 13.59
N LEU A 128 2.69 -3.39 12.67
CA LEU A 128 3.41 -3.40 11.40
C LEU A 128 2.46 -3.09 10.25
N PRO A 129 2.51 -1.90 9.65
CA PRO A 129 1.75 -1.60 8.44
C PRO A 129 2.34 -2.32 7.21
N MET A 130 1.54 -2.44 6.15
CA MET A 130 1.94 -3.07 4.89
C MET A 130 1.40 -2.29 3.69
N LYS A 131 1.76 -1.01 3.58
CA LYS A 131 1.33 -0.14 2.46
C LYS A 131 2.48 0.24 1.53
N THR A 132 3.70 0.29 2.05
CA THR A 132 4.90 0.64 1.30
C THR A 132 5.85 -0.55 1.15
N LEU A 133 6.73 -0.47 0.16
CA LEU A 133 7.76 -1.48 -0.05
C LEU A 133 8.68 -1.62 1.18
N TYR A 134 9.02 -0.49 1.80
CA TYR A 134 9.83 -0.47 3.01
C TYR A 134 9.13 -1.18 4.18
N GLU A 135 7.85 -0.89 4.42
CA GLU A 135 7.05 -1.54 5.45
C GLU A 135 6.96 -3.06 5.24
N SER A 136 6.78 -3.49 3.98
CA SER A 136 6.73 -4.91 3.63
C SER A 136 8.06 -5.63 3.87
N MET A 137 9.18 -4.98 3.56
CA MET A 137 10.51 -5.50 3.87
C MET A 137 10.74 -5.57 5.38
N ASN A 138 10.30 -4.55 6.13
CA ASN A 138 10.39 -4.54 7.58
C ASN A 138 9.53 -5.67 8.18
N LEU A 139 8.29 -5.83 7.72
CA LEU A 139 7.41 -6.92 8.13
C LEU A 139 8.06 -8.29 7.90
N ARG A 140 8.64 -8.52 6.71
CA ARG A 140 9.40 -9.74 6.40
C ARG A 140 10.52 -9.98 7.39
N ASN A 141 11.32 -8.94 7.66
CA ASN A 141 12.45 -9.02 8.59
C ASN A 141 11.99 -9.38 10.00
N VAL A 142 10.93 -8.74 10.50
CA VAL A 142 10.37 -9.01 11.83
C VAL A 142 9.84 -10.44 11.93
N LEU A 143 9.08 -10.91 10.93
CA LEU A 143 8.57 -12.28 10.88
C LEU A 143 9.71 -13.31 10.99
N LEU A 144 10.73 -13.19 10.13
CA LEU A 144 11.86 -14.10 10.12
C LEU A 144 12.67 -14.04 11.43
N GLN A 145 12.93 -12.81 11.95
CA GLN A 145 13.64 -12.66 13.23
C GLN A 145 12.87 -13.27 14.41
N ASN A 146 11.53 -13.19 14.40
CA ASN A 146 10.72 -13.76 15.46
C ASN A 146 10.74 -15.30 15.42
N ILE A 147 10.78 -15.90 14.21
CA ILE A 147 10.98 -17.35 14.07
C ILE A 147 12.36 -17.75 14.64
N GLU A 148 13.43 -17.07 14.25
CA GLU A 148 14.79 -17.36 14.77
C GLU A 148 14.88 -17.21 16.30
N LYS A 149 14.24 -16.17 16.87
CA LYS A 149 14.19 -15.97 18.32
C LYS A 149 13.37 -17.05 19.02
N ALA A 150 12.31 -17.55 18.40
CA ALA A 150 11.49 -18.61 18.97
C ALA A 150 12.25 -19.91 19.11
N LEU A 151 13.14 -20.24 18.15
CA LEU A 151 13.98 -21.45 18.19
C LEU A 151 14.95 -21.46 19.36
N VAL A 152 15.47 -20.30 19.76
CA VAL A 152 16.44 -20.20 20.86
C VAL A 152 15.81 -19.87 22.22
N SER A 153 14.48 -19.65 22.25
CA SER A 153 13.77 -19.35 23.49
C SER A 153 13.47 -20.63 24.28
N ASP A 154 13.83 -20.65 25.53
CA ASP A 154 13.53 -21.72 26.49
C ASP A 154 12.15 -21.59 27.15
N LYS A 155 11.54 -20.38 27.07
CA LYS A 155 10.25 -20.05 27.68
C LYS A 155 9.10 -20.34 26.71
N PRO A 156 8.20 -21.32 26.98
CA PRO A 156 7.09 -21.66 26.06
C PRO A 156 6.19 -20.48 25.72
N GLU A 157 5.85 -19.62 26.67
CA GLU A 157 4.99 -18.45 26.47
C GLU A 157 5.62 -17.41 25.55
N THR A 158 6.97 -17.23 25.66
CA THR A 158 7.71 -16.34 24.77
C THR A 158 7.77 -16.91 23.36
N ARG A 159 7.97 -18.22 23.23
CA ARG A 159 7.96 -18.93 21.94
C ARG A 159 6.59 -18.79 21.26
N GLU A 160 5.52 -19.06 21.98
CA GLU A 160 4.16 -18.90 21.48
C GLU A 160 3.90 -17.45 21.00
N ALA A 161 4.25 -16.45 21.80
CA ALA A 161 4.07 -15.05 21.44
C ALA A 161 4.87 -14.63 20.19
N LEU A 162 6.06 -15.19 19.98
CA LEU A 162 6.90 -14.92 18.81
C LEU A 162 6.34 -15.59 17.54
N LEU A 163 5.71 -16.76 17.67
CA LEU A 163 5.14 -17.54 16.57
C LEU A 163 3.66 -17.25 16.31
N THR A 164 3.03 -16.39 17.11
CA THR A 164 1.66 -15.93 16.90
C THR A 164 1.66 -14.65 16.07
N VAL A 165 0.98 -14.68 14.93
CA VAL A 165 0.81 -13.54 14.02
C VAL A 165 -0.67 -13.14 14.00
N ALA A 166 -0.97 -11.90 14.35
CA ALA A 166 -2.29 -11.31 14.23
C ALA A 166 -2.34 -10.35 13.04
N ILE A 167 -3.29 -10.57 12.13
CA ILE A 167 -3.54 -9.72 10.97
C ILE A 167 -4.86 -8.99 11.23
N VAL A 168 -4.83 -7.66 11.21
CA VAL A 168 -5.99 -6.82 11.50
C VAL A 168 -6.49 -6.17 10.22
N GLY A 169 -7.69 -6.58 9.79
CA GLY A 169 -8.37 -6.12 8.57
C GLY A 169 -8.64 -7.26 7.58
N GLY A 170 -9.91 -7.61 7.37
CA GLY A 170 -10.39 -8.68 6.49
C GLY A 170 -10.65 -8.24 5.03
N GLY A 171 -10.08 -7.13 4.60
CA GLY A 171 -10.08 -6.69 3.21
C GLY A 171 -9.12 -7.52 2.33
N PRO A 172 -8.98 -7.16 1.02
CA PRO A 172 -8.11 -7.90 0.10
C PRO A 172 -6.68 -8.08 0.62
N SER A 173 -6.05 -7.02 1.15
CA SER A 173 -4.67 -7.09 1.67
C SER A 173 -4.52 -8.07 2.83
N GLY A 174 -5.51 -8.10 3.76
CA GLY A 174 -5.49 -9.03 4.90
C GLY A 174 -5.68 -10.48 4.46
N VAL A 175 -6.61 -10.74 3.55
CA VAL A 175 -6.84 -12.07 2.96
C VAL A 175 -5.59 -12.56 2.23
N GLU A 176 -4.95 -11.70 1.42
CA GLU A 176 -3.77 -12.04 0.63
C GLU A 176 -2.54 -12.33 1.51
N ILE A 177 -2.28 -11.50 2.53
CA ILE A 177 -1.15 -11.76 3.43
C ILE A 177 -1.41 -12.98 4.33
N ALA A 178 -2.63 -13.18 4.81
CA ALA A 178 -3.00 -14.36 5.60
C ALA A 178 -2.78 -15.65 4.80
N GLY A 179 -3.26 -15.70 3.55
CA GLY A 179 -3.04 -16.84 2.67
C GLY A 179 -1.57 -17.07 2.36
N ALA A 180 -0.81 -16.00 2.10
CA ALA A 180 0.61 -16.10 1.82
C ALA A 180 1.42 -16.60 3.02
N LEU A 181 1.10 -16.18 4.25
CA LEU A 181 1.73 -16.68 5.47
C LEU A 181 1.33 -18.11 5.79
N ALA A 182 0.06 -18.49 5.53
CA ALA A 182 -0.39 -19.86 5.70
C ALA A 182 0.31 -20.83 4.73
N GLU A 183 0.55 -20.41 3.50
CA GLU A 183 1.39 -21.19 2.56
C GLU A 183 2.86 -21.27 3.00
N MET A 184 3.41 -20.20 3.56
CA MET A 184 4.75 -20.19 4.14
C MET A 184 4.84 -21.22 5.29
N LYS A 185 3.87 -21.19 6.22
CA LYS A 185 3.73 -22.17 7.30
C LYS A 185 3.76 -23.61 6.76
N ARG A 186 2.95 -23.87 5.72
CA ARG A 186 2.72 -25.25 5.23
C ARG A 186 3.86 -25.82 4.39
N TYR A 187 4.54 -24.98 3.57
CA TYR A 187 5.45 -25.47 2.55
C TYR A 187 6.89 -25.02 2.70
N VAL A 188 7.13 -23.93 3.44
CA VAL A 188 8.46 -23.33 3.60
C VAL A 188 9.05 -23.65 4.97
N LEU A 189 8.33 -23.33 6.05
CA LEU A 189 8.84 -23.50 7.40
C LEU A 189 9.28 -24.94 7.72
N PRO A 190 8.58 -26.01 7.31
CA PRO A 190 9.04 -27.38 7.58
C PRO A 190 10.37 -27.76 6.94
N LYS A 191 10.72 -27.07 5.84
CA LYS A 191 11.98 -27.31 5.12
C LYS A 191 13.14 -26.52 5.71
N ASP A 192 12.88 -25.27 6.10
CA ASP A 192 13.91 -24.35 6.59
C ASP A 192 14.18 -24.55 8.09
N TYR A 193 13.16 -24.95 8.83
CA TYR A 193 13.17 -25.10 10.29
C TYR A 193 12.65 -26.48 10.70
N PRO A 194 13.40 -27.57 10.40
CA PRO A 194 12.94 -28.95 10.64
C PRO A 194 12.80 -29.29 12.12
N ASP A 195 13.44 -28.53 12.99
CA ASP A 195 13.37 -28.62 14.45
C ASP A 195 12.23 -27.81 15.08
N MET A 196 11.46 -27.08 14.26
CA MET A 196 10.29 -26.34 14.71
C MET A 196 9.00 -27.12 14.43
N GLU A 197 8.16 -27.28 15.45
CA GLU A 197 6.79 -27.74 15.26
C GLU A 197 5.97 -26.65 14.55
N THR A 198 5.67 -26.86 13.28
CA THR A 198 5.01 -25.84 12.43
C THR A 198 3.62 -25.46 12.91
N ASP A 199 2.95 -26.31 13.68
CA ASP A 199 1.63 -26.01 14.28
C ASP A 199 1.71 -24.92 15.34
N GLN A 200 2.86 -24.67 15.94
CA GLN A 200 3.09 -23.56 16.85
C GLN A 200 3.03 -22.19 16.13
N PHE A 201 3.24 -22.15 14.81
CA PHE A 201 3.07 -20.90 14.04
C PHE A 201 1.58 -20.65 13.77
N LYS A 202 0.98 -19.76 14.58
CA LYS A 202 -0.45 -19.42 14.55
C LYS A 202 -0.69 -18.16 13.73
N ILE A 203 -1.75 -18.16 12.90
CA ILE A 203 -2.14 -17.02 12.08
C ILE A 203 -3.60 -16.69 12.38
N HIS A 204 -3.84 -15.53 12.95
CA HIS A 204 -5.16 -15.00 13.26
C HIS A 204 -5.48 -13.85 12.31
N LEU A 205 -6.64 -13.90 11.63
CA LEU A 205 -7.19 -12.82 10.84
C LEU A 205 -8.39 -12.22 11.55
N ILE A 206 -8.28 -10.98 11.98
CA ILE A 206 -9.24 -10.29 12.84
C ILE A 206 -9.91 -9.17 12.03
N ASP A 207 -11.23 -9.15 11.99
CA ASP A 207 -11.99 -8.10 11.30
C ASP A 207 -13.23 -7.68 12.11
N ALA A 208 -13.45 -6.37 12.16
CA ALA A 208 -14.63 -5.78 12.79
C ALA A 208 -15.94 -6.08 12.04
N SER A 209 -15.84 -6.45 10.77
CA SER A 209 -16.99 -6.76 9.92
C SER A 209 -17.49 -8.19 10.14
N PRO A 210 -18.77 -8.47 9.82
CA PRO A 210 -19.33 -9.82 9.95
C PRO A 210 -18.79 -10.82 8.93
N ARG A 211 -18.05 -10.38 7.93
CA ARG A 211 -17.47 -11.24 6.88
C ARG A 211 -16.25 -10.63 6.24
N LEU A 212 -15.35 -11.45 5.73
CA LEU A 212 -14.19 -11.02 4.95
C LEU A 212 -14.64 -10.41 3.62
N LEU A 213 -13.77 -9.59 3.00
CA LEU A 213 -14.02 -8.99 1.68
C LEU A 213 -15.40 -8.33 1.58
N GLN A 214 -15.77 -7.53 2.57
CA GLN A 214 -17.12 -6.98 2.72
C GLN A 214 -17.63 -6.24 1.48
N ALA A 215 -16.73 -5.63 0.70
CA ALA A 215 -17.06 -4.95 -0.56
C ALA A 215 -17.40 -5.92 -1.72
N MET A 216 -17.14 -7.22 -1.56
CA MET A 216 -17.45 -8.27 -2.53
C MET A 216 -18.73 -9.02 -2.12
N SER A 217 -19.23 -9.89 -2.99
CA SER A 217 -20.42 -10.68 -2.70
C SER A 217 -20.22 -11.67 -1.56
N GLU A 218 -21.32 -12.12 -0.95
CA GLU A 218 -21.29 -13.16 0.10
C GLU A 218 -20.65 -14.46 -0.37
N LYS A 219 -20.86 -14.83 -1.65
CA LYS A 219 -20.22 -16.01 -2.24
C LYS A 219 -18.71 -15.88 -2.23
N SER A 220 -18.15 -14.75 -2.66
CA SER A 220 -16.71 -14.51 -2.65
C SER A 220 -16.15 -14.43 -1.23
N SER A 221 -16.89 -13.80 -0.32
CA SER A 221 -16.55 -13.73 1.10
C SER A 221 -16.45 -15.13 1.72
N ARG A 222 -17.47 -15.99 1.51
CA ARG A 222 -17.48 -17.37 1.99
C ARG A 222 -16.33 -18.18 1.41
N THR A 223 -16.13 -18.11 0.10
CA THR A 223 -15.01 -18.81 -0.57
C THR A 223 -13.65 -18.40 0.02
N ALA A 224 -13.48 -17.10 0.35
CA ALA A 224 -12.25 -16.61 0.97
C ALA A 224 -12.09 -17.17 2.40
N ALA A 225 -13.13 -17.14 3.21
CA ALA A 225 -13.09 -17.65 4.58
C ALA A 225 -12.80 -19.17 4.61
N GLU A 226 -13.55 -19.96 3.84
CA GLU A 226 -13.35 -21.41 3.73
C GLU A 226 -11.93 -21.75 3.24
N GLY A 227 -11.43 -20.99 2.24
CA GLY A 227 -10.09 -21.14 1.72
C GLY A 227 -9.01 -20.90 2.78
N LEU A 228 -9.09 -19.80 3.52
CA LEU A 228 -8.13 -19.47 4.58
C LEU A 228 -8.20 -20.46 5.74
N THR A 229 -9.41 -20.83 6.19
CA THR A 229 -9.59 -21.82 7.26
C THR A 229 -8.99 -23.17 6.87
N SER A 230 -9.15 -23.60 5.60
CA SER A 230 -8.52 -24.85 5.10
C SER A 230 -6.99 -24.81 5.05
N LEU A 231 -6.40 -23.61 5.09
CA LEU A 231 -4.97 -23.38 5.18
C LEU A 231 -4.49 -23.23 6.64
N GLY A 232 -5.40 -23.28 7.62
CA GLY A 232 -5.08 -23.20 9.05
C GLY A 232 -5.01 -21.75 9.57
N VAL A 233 -5.71 -20.81 8.92
CA VAL A 233 -5.90 -19.45 9.44
C VAL A 233 -7.13 -19.43 10.36
N GLU A 234 -6.97 -18.89 11.55
CA GLU A 234 -8.08 -18.64 12.48
C GLU A 234 -8.69 -17.27 12.20
N ILE A 235 -10.00 -17.25 11.90
CA ILE A 235 -10.72 -16.04 11.51
C ILE A 235 -11.64 -15.57 12.63
N HIS A 236 -11.51 -14.29 13.01
CA HIS A 236 -12.30 -13.64 14.04
C HIS A 236 -13.15 -12.53 13.43
N HIS A 237 -14.43 -12.81 13.19
CA HIS A 237 -15.41 -11.85 12.68
C HIS A 237 -16.07 -11.05 13.81
N ASN A 238 -16.61 -9.87 13.49
CA ASN A 238 -17.25 -8.95 14.45
C ASN A 238 -16.34 -8.60 15.63
N MET A 239 -15.02 -8.57 15.41
CA MET A 239 -14.04 -8.39 16.45
C MET A 239 -13.14 -7.19 16.12
N MET A 240 -13.19 -6.16 16.96
CA MET A 240 -12.28 -5.01 16.85
C MET A 240 -11.07 -5.21 17.75
N VAL A 241 -9.92 -4.76 17.26
CA VAL A 241 -8.74 -4.56 18.09
C VAL A 241 -8.87 -3.21 18.79
N THR A 242 -8.82 -3.22 20.10
CA THR A 242 -8.96 -2.01 20.94
C THR A 242 -7.63 -1.45 21.41
N ASP A 243 -6.62 -2.32 21.59
CA ASP A 243 -5.28 -1.89 22.00
C ASP A 243 -4.20 -2.91 21.61
N TYR A 244 -2.94 -2.43 21.52
CA TYR A 244 -1.75 -3.27 21.38
C TYR A 244 -0.51 -2.55 21.91
N ASP A 245 0.10 -3.10 22.95
CA ASP A 245 1.27 -2.53 23.63
C ASP A 245 2.63 -3.05 23.12
N GLY A 246 2.63 -3.86 22.05
CA GLY A 246 3.81 -4.56 21.52
C GLY A 246 3.99 -5.97 22.07
N ARG A 247 3.14 -6.39 23.01
CA ARG A 247 3.17 -7.71 23.67
C ARG A 247 1.79 -8.37 23.71
N VAL A 248 0.77 -7.61 24.07
CA VAL A 248 -0.60 -8.07 24.28
C VAL A 248 -1.54 -7.31 23.36
N LEU A 249 -2.20 -8.03 22.47
CA LEU A 249 -3.30 -7.54 21.65
C LEU A 249 -4.61 -7.71 22.41
N THR A 250 -5.39 -6.64 22.56
CA THR A 250 -6.69 -6.67 23.24
C THR A 250 -7.82 -6.51 22.22
N LEU A 251 -8.82 -7.39 22.31
CA LEU A 251 -9.99 -7.38 21.44
C LEU A 251 -11.20 -6.76 22.14
N SER A 252 -12.23 -6.42 21.37
CA SER A 252 -13.44 -5.72 21.86
C SER A 252 -14.30 -6.52 22.83
N ASP A 253 -14.16 -7.84 22.88
CA ASP A 253 -14.81 -8.72 23.86
C ASP A 253 -13.99 -8.92 25.14
N GLY A 254 -12.83 -8.26 25.28
CA GLY A 254 -11.90 -8.39 26.38
C GLY A 254 -10.88 -9.52 26.23
N THR A 255 -10.96 -10.32 25.17
CA THR A 255 -9.96 -11.36 24.87
C THR A 255 -8.57 -10.73 24.68
N LYS A 256 -7.55 -11.37 25.26
CA LYS A 256 -6.15 -10.96 25.16
C LYS A 256 -5.34 -12.03 24.44
N MET A 257 -4.53 -11.60 23.49
CA MET A 257 -3.66 -12.47 22.71
C MET A 257 -2.20 -12.02 22.86
N ASN A 258 -1.33 -12.91 23.33
CA ASN A 258 0.10 -12.65 23.40
C ASN A 258 0.71 -12.79 22.00
N THR A 259 1.23 -11.71 21.43
CA THR A 259 1.86 -11.73 20.12
C THR A 259 2.96 -10.67 20.02
N ARG A 260 3.96 -10.93 19.18
CA ARG A 260 5.03 -9.97 18.83
C ARG A 260 4.89 -9.47 17.39
N THR A 261 3.83 -9.92 16.69
CA THR A 261 3.62 -9.57 15.28
C THR A 261 2.15 -9.23 15.05
N VAL A 262 1.84 -7.95 15.01
CA VAL A 262 0.52 -7.45 14.59
C VAL A 262 0.68 -6.74 13.26
N ILE A 263 0.07 -7.31 12.21
CA ILE A 263 0.06 -6.74 10.85
C ILE A 263 -1.22 -5.92 10.72
N TRP A 264 -1.06 -4.59 10.57
CA TRP A 264 -2.18 -3.68 10.50
C TRP A 264 -2.49 -3.27 9.07
N VAL A 265 -3.57 -3.81 8.52
CA VAL A 265 -4.07 -3.52 7.15
C VAL A 265 -5.53 -3.07 7.15
N SER A 266 -6.01 -2.56 8.29
CA SER A 266 -7.39 -2.10 8.51
C SER A 266 -7.50 -0.60 8.25
N GLY A 267 -8.05 -0.25 7.08
CA GLY A 267 -8.38 1.12 6.75
C GLY A 267 -7.23 1.97 6.22
N ILE A 268 -7.63 3.02 5.51
CA ILE A 268 -6.74 4.01 4.88
C ILE A 268 -7.28 5.40 5.20
N VAL A 269 -6.38 6.35 5.43
CA VAL A 269 -6.67 7.77 5.54
C VAL A 269 -5.83 8.53 4.51
N ALA A 270 -6.38 9.58 3.90
CA ALA A 270 -5.65 10.39 2.94
C ALA A 270 -4.46 11.10 3.60
N ASN A 271 -3.33 11.17 2.88
CA ASN A 271 -2.22 12.01 3.31
C ASN A 271 -2.64 13.48 3.24
N THR A 272 -2.45 14.21 4.33
CA THR A 272 -2.76 15.64 4.39
C THR A 272 -1.63 16.47 3.78
N VAL A 273 -1.99 17.60 3.20
CA VAL A 273 -1.06 18.61 2.68
C VAL A 273 -1.46 19.94 3.33
N GLU A 274 -0.52 20.62 3.97
CA GLU A 274 -0.77 21.91 4.60
C GLU A 274 -1.21 22.97 3.57
N GLY A 275 -1.98 23.96 4.00
CA GLY A 275 -2.48 25.04 3.10
C GLY A 275 -3.77 24.69 2.34
N ILE A 276 -4.25 23.43 2.42
CA ILE A 276 -5.62 23.09 2.01
C ILE A 276 -6.55 23.37 3.19
N GLN A 277 -7.56 24.24 2.97
CA GLN A 277 -8.47 24.66 4.02
C GLN A 277 -9.26 23.47 4.60
N ALA A 278 -9.55 23.51 5.90
CA ALA A 278 -10.26 22.44 6.59
C ALA A 278 -11.64 22.15 5.97
N ASP A 279 -12.34 23.18 5.51
CA ASP A 279 -13.65 23.07 4.83
C ASP A 279 -13.56 22.38 3.46
N SER A 280 -12.37 22.30 2.88
CA SER A 280 -12.09 21.52 1.66
C SER A 280 -11.76 20.05 1.95
N LEU A 281 -11.81 19.61 3.21
CA LEU A 281 -11.56 18.23 3.62
C LEU A 281 -12.86 17.53 4.01
N GLY A 282 -13.10 16.36 3.46
CA GLY A 282 -14.22 15.50 3.80
C GLY A 282 -13.80 14.21 4.50
N ARG A 283 -14.66 13.20 4.45
CA ARG A 283 -14.47 11.90 5.10
C ARG A 283 -13.08 11.32 4.80
N GLY A 284 -12.38 10.85 5.83
CA GLY A 284 -11.06 10.26 5.70
C GLY A 284 -9.96 11.27 5.35
N LYS A 285 -10.16 12.54 5.67
CA LYS A 285 -9.27 13.69 5.35
C LYS A 285 -9.03 13.85 3.85
N ARG A 286 -9.97 13.38 3.02
CA ARG A 286 -9.89 13.46 1.56
C ARG A 286 -10.29 14.86 1.09
N ILE A 287 -9.63 15.36 0.06
CA ILE A 287 -9.84 16.69 -0.51
C ILE A 287 -11.09 16.66 -1.39
N LEU A 288 -12.05 17.58 -1.08
CA LEU A 288 -13.27 17.75 -1.86
C LEU A 288 -12.96 18.38 -3.22
N VAL A 289 -13.44 17.74 -4.27
CA VAL A 289 -13.25 18.18 -5.66
C VAL A 289 -14.58 18.24 -6.41
N ASP A 290 -14.58 19.01 -7.48
CA ASP A 290 -15.67 19.04 -8.45
C ASP A 290 -15.63 17.85 -9.42
N GLY A 291 -16.54 17.83 -10.41
CA GLY A 291 -16.60 16.76 -11.44
C GLY A 291 -15.40 16.72 -12.38
N TYR A 292 -14.49 17.67 -12.33
CA TYR A 292 -13.27 17.77 -13.13
C TYR A 292 -11.99 17.46 -12.33
N ASN A 293 -12.15 17.01 -11.08
CA ASN A 293 -11.08 16.80 -10.09
C ASN A 293 -10.41 18.10 -9.60
N GLU A 294 -10.96 19.29 -9.85
CA GLU A 294 -10.45 20.55 -9.32
C GLU A 294 -10.89 20.72 -7.87
N VAL A 295 -9.98 21.18 -7.01
CA VAL A 295 -10.26 21.39 -5.58
C VAL A 295 -11.27 22.52 -5.41
N GLN A 296 -12.32 22.30 -4.65
CA GLN A 296 -13.36 23.28 -4.46
C GLN A 296 -12.79 24.55 -3.82
N GLY A 297 -13.00 25.69 -4.47
CA GLY A 297 -12.53 27.01 -4.02
C GLY A 297 -11.04 27.29 -4.28
N VAL A 298 -10.29 26.39 -4.92
CA VAL A 298 -8.85 26.58 -5.20
C VAL A 298 -8.56 26.35 -6.68
N PRO A 299 -8.57 27.40 -7.51
CA PRO A 299 -8.40 27.28 -8.96
C PRO A 299 -7.02 26.70 -9.34
N ASN A 300 -7.01 25.86 -10.38
CA ASN A 300 -5.82 25.20 -10.92
C ASN A 300 -5.11 24.22 -9.97
N VAL A 301 -5.75 23.87 -8.85
CA VAL A 301 -5.32 22.81 -7.96
C VAL A 301 -6.27 21.62 -8.07
N PHE A 302 -5.75 20.43 -8.30
CA PHE A 302 -6.51 19.21 -8.52
C PHE A 302 -6.11 18.16 -7.50
N ALA A 303 -7.03 17.24 -7.15
CA ALA A 303 -6.70 16.08 -6.33
C ALA A 303 -7.18 14.79 -7.01
N LEU A 304 -6.34 13.74 -6.92
CA LEU A 304 -6.55 12.44 -7.56
C LEU A 304 -6.34 11.27 -6.59
N GLY A 305 -6.97 10.14 -6.89
CA GLY A 305 -6.80 8.88 -6.19
C GLY A 305 -7.26 8.94 -4.73
N ASP A 306 -6.45 8.35 -3.83
CA ASP A 306 -6.83 8.19 -2.42
C ASP A 306 -7.04 9.53 -1.68
N GLN A 307 -6.41 10.62 -2.15
CA GLN A 307 -6.61 11.96 -1.58
C GLN A 307 -7.91 12.62 -2.03
N CYS A 308 -8.51 12.18 -3.13
CA CYS A 308 -9.64 12.84 -3.77
C CYS A 308 -10.98 12.35 -3.20
N LEU A 309 -11.87 13.27 -2.84
CA LEU A 309 -13.28 13.01 -2.53
C LEU A 309 -14.17 13.72 -3.55
N MET A 310 -14.62 12.99 -4.55
CA MET A 310 -15.55 13.49 -5.56
C MET A 310 -16.93 12.92 -5.28
N THR A 311 -17.91 13.76 -5.01
CA THR A 311 -19.31 13.40 -4.79
C THR A 311 -20.20 13.74 -6.00
N ALA A 312 -19.62 14.35 -7.03
CA ALA A 312 -20.33 14.74 -8.26
C ALA A 312 -20.65 13.59 -9.21
N ASP A 313 -20.17 12.38 -8.92
CA ASP A 313 -20.57 11.18 -9.67
C ASP A 313 -21.84 10.59 -9.05
N PRO A 314 -22.99 10.58 -9.76
CA PRO A 314 -24.26 10.08 -9.22
C PRO A 314 -24.23 8.61 -8.80
N SER A 315 -23.34 7.81 -9.41
CA SER A 315 -23.15 6.41 -9.04
C SER A 315 -22.36 6.24 -7.73
N TYR A 316 -21.68 7.29 -7.27
CA TYR A 316 -20.84 7.29 -6.07
C TYR A 316 -21.05 8.57 -5.25
N PRO A 317 -22.24 8.83 -4.71
CA PRO A 317 -22.58 10.07 -4.03
C PRO A 317 -21.79 10.30 -2.73
N GLN A 318 -21.20 9.24 -2.17
CA GLN A 318 -20.33 9.33 -1.00
C GLN A 318 -18.82 9.33 -1.36
N GLY A 319 -18.51 9.49 -2.67
CA GLY A 319 -17.14 9.44 -3.21
C GLY A 319 -16.72 8.04 -3.63
N HIS A 320 -15.78 8.01 -4.56
CA HIS A 320 -15.25 6.77 -5.13
C HIS A 320 -14.41 5.97 -4.11
N PRO A 321 -14.30 4.64 -4.28
CA PRO A 321 -13.40 3.83 -3.45
C PRO A 321 -11.93 4.22 -3.68
N GLN A 322 -11.12 4.08 -2.64
CA GLN A 322 -9.67 4.34 -2.70
C GLN A 322 -8.95 3.15 -3.35
N MET A 323 -9.02 3.09 -4.67
CA MET A 323 -8.52 1.99 -5.50
C MET A 323 -7.63 2.50 -6.63
N ALA A 324 -6.66 1.68 -7.03
CA ALA A 324 -5.74 1.98 -8.14
C ALA A 324 -6.48 2.33 -9.45
N GLN A 325 -7.55 1.61 -9.76
CA GLN A 325 -8.31 1.83 -11.00
C GLN A 325 -9.04 3.17 -11.04
N VAL A 326 -9.51 3.69 -9.90
CA VAL A 326 -10.07 5.05 -9.79
C VAL A 326 -8.97 6.07 -10.06
N ALA A 327 -7.86 5.95 -9.37
CA ALA A 327 -6.70 6.84 -9.52
C ALA A 327 -6.19 6.92 -10.97
N ILE A 328 -6.09 5.77 -11.65
CA ILE A 328 -5.64 5.68 -13.05
C ILE A 328 -6.65 6.33 -14.01
N GLN A 329 -7.95 6.11 -13.81
CA GLN A 329 -9.00 6.68 -14.66
C GLN A 329 -9.11 8.20 -14.47
N GLN A 330 -9.08 8.69 -13.23
CA GLN A 330 -9.05 10.13 -12.93
C GLN A 330 -7.86 10.81 -13.60
N ALA A 331 -6.67 10.24 -13.46
CA ALA A 331 -5.45 10.79 -14.06
C ALA A 331 -5.50 10.83 -15.59
N ALA A 332 -6.03 9.77 -16.22
CA ALA A 332 -6.16 9.72 -17.68
C ALA A 332 -7.14 10.78 -18.21
N LEU A 333 -8.22 11.03 -17.49
CA LEU A 333 -9.18 12.07 -17.87
C LEU A 333 -8.64 13.47 -17.59
N LEU A 334 -8.00 13.69 -16.44
CA LEU A 334 -7.41 15.00 -16.10
C LEU A 334 -6.38 15.42 -17.13
N ALA A 335 -5.55 14.50 -17.65
CA ALA A 335 -4.60 14.83 -18.73
C ALA A 335 -5.31 15.36 -19.99
N LYS A 336 -6.46 14.77 -20.37
CA LYS A 336 -7.29 15.25 -21.49
C LYS A 336 -7.92 16.60 -21.18
N ASN A 337 -8.42 16.79 -19.97
CA ASN A 337 -9.05 18.04 -19.55
C ASN A 337 -8.06 19.18 -19.47
N LEU A 338 -6.82 18.97 -18.98
CA LEU A 338 -5.77 19.99 -18.99
C LEU A 338 -5.38 20.37 -20.43
N LYS A 339 -5.27 19.41 -21.33
CA LYS A 339 -5.06 19.69 -22.76
C LYS A 339 -6.22 20.52 -23.34
N ALA A 340 -7.47 20.12 -23.10
CA ALA A 340 -8.65 20.84 -23.55
C ALA A 340 -8.68 22.26 -22.99
N ARG A 341 -8.38 22.46 -21.68
CA ARG A 341 -8.30 23.78 -21.04
C ARG A 341 -7.29 24.70 -21.72
N LEU A 342 -6.14 24.16 -22.13
CA LEU A 342 -5.09 24.95 -22.80
C LEU A 342 -5.42 25.25 -24.26
N THR A 343 -6.10 24.34 -24.98
CA THR A 343 -6.41 24.47 -26.41
C THR A 343 -7.81 24.99 -26.73
N GLY A 344 -8.59 25.41 -25.72
CA GLY A 344 -9.97 25.88 -25.89
C GLY A 344 -10.98 24.77 -26.17
N GLY A 345 -10.64 23.51 -25.89
CA GLY A 345 -11.51 22.35 -26.07
C GLY A 345 -12.49 22.14 -24.92
N LYS A 346 -13.46 21.23 -25.11
CA LYS A 346 -14.46 20.89 -24.10
C LYS A 346 -13.90 19.92 -23.06
N GLN A 347 -13.96 20.26 -21.79
CA GLN A 347 -13.64 19.38 -20.68
C GLN A 347 -14.76 18.36 -20.44
N GLN A 348 -14.43 17.22 -19.85
CA GLN A 348 -15.36 16.13 -19.53
C GLN A 348 -15.38 15.89 -18.03
N THR A 349 -16.57 15.67 -17.47
CA THR A 349 -16.73 15.25 -16.07
C THR A 349 -16.31 13.80 -15.87
N PHE A 350 -15.72 13.51 -14.73
CA PHE A 350 -15.31 12.16 -14.40
C PHE A 350 -16.50 11.27 -14.06
N ARG A 351 -16.47 10.07 -14.59
CA ARG A 351 -17.39 8.97 -14.26
C ARG A 351 -16.56 7.71 -14.09
N TYR A 352 -16.66 7.12 -12.92
CA TYR A 352 -15.90 5.91 -12.62
C TYR A 352 -16.53 4.68 -13.30
N LYS A 353 -15.72 3.94 -14.02
CA LYS A 353 -16.07 2.63 -14.56
C LYS A 353 -15.43 1.56 -13.70
N ASP A 354 -16.24 0.82 -12.97
CA ASP A 354 -15.76 -0.31 -12.19
C ASP A 354 -15.26 -1.44 -13.11
N LEU A 355 -14.02 -1.83 -12.95
CA LEU A 355 -13.37 -2.90 -13.69
C LEU A 355 -13.41 -4.24 -12.95
N GLY A 356 -14.04 -4.28 -11.78
CA GLY A 356 -14.16 -5.44 -10.93
C GLY A 356 -13.14 -5.46 -9.77
N SER A 357 -13.30 -6.45 -8.91
CA SER A 357 -12.47 -6.68 -7.73
C SER A 357 -12.00 -8.12 -7.68
N MET A 358 -10.80 -8.34 -7.15
CA MET A 358 -10.24 -9.67 -6.99
C MET A 358 -9.29 -9.74 -5.80
N ALA A 359 -9.19 -10.93 -5.19
CA ALA A 359 -8.25 -11.21 -4.12
C ALA A 359 -7.78 -12.66 -4.22
N THR A 360 -6.47 -12.88 -4.04
CA THR A 360 -5.93 -14.24 -3.94
C THR A 360 -5.99 -14.73 -2.49
N ILE A 361 -6.28 -16.00 -2.31
CA ILE A 361 -6.37 -16.67 -1.00
C ILE A 361 -5.14 -17.56 -0.79
N GLY A 362 -4.51 -17.93 -1.88
CA GLY A 362 -3.36 -18.81 -1.95
C GLY A 362 -3.23 -19.42 -3.33
N ARG A 363 -2.35 -20.40 -3.48
CA ARG A 363 -2.12 -21.08 -4.74
C ARG A 363 -3.41 -21.76 -5.25
N ASN A 364 -3.72 -21.53 -6.53
CA ASN A 364 -4.90 -22.07 -7.21
C ASN A 364 -6.24 -21.61 -6.58
N ARG A 365 -6.22 -20.61 -5.69
CA ARG A 365 -7.39 -20.14 -4.97
C ARG A 365 -7.43 -18.61 -4.96
N ALA A 366 -8.41 -18.07 -5.62
CA ALA A 366 -8.73 -16.63 -5.60
C ALA A 366 -10.24 -16.44 -5.75
N VAL A 367 -10.67 -15.23 -5.55
CA VAL A 367 -12.01 -14.75 -5.91
C VAL A 367 -11.87 -13.56 -6.84
N ALA A 368 -12.76 -13.48 -7.83
CA ALA A 368 -12.80 -12.36 -8.78
C ALA A 368 -14.24 -12.06 -9.17
N GLU A 369 -14.58 -10.78 -9.18
CA GLU A 369 -15.89 -10.27 -9.60
C GLU A 369 -15.69 -9.18 -10.65
N ILE A 370 -16.28 -9.36 -11.84
CA ILE A 370 -16.26 -8.38 -12.93
C ILE A 370 -17.68 -8.21 -13.45
N GLY A 371 -18.28 -7.05 -13.23
CA GLY A 371 -19.69 -6.82 -13.51
C GLY A 371 -20.59 -7.81 -12.75
N LYS A 372 -21.37 -8.61 -13.48
CA LYS A 372 -22.26 -9.64 -12.88
C LYS A 372 -21.57 -11.00 -12.69
N ALA A 373 -20.42 -11.21 -13.31
CA ALA A 373 -19.72 -12.49 -13.27
C ALA A 373 -18.85 -12.63 -12.00
N LYS A 374 -18.91 -13.81 -11.38
CA LYS A 374 -18.23 -14.14 -10.14
C LYS A 374 -17.49 -15.46 -10.30
N TRP A 375 -16.17 -15.41 -10.22
CA TRP A 375 -15.29 -16.58 -10.34
C TRP A 375 -14.64 -16.87 -8.99
N GLY A 376 -14.37 -18.16 -8.76
CA GLY A 376 -13.61 -18.64 -7.60
C GLY A 376 -12.62 -19.74 -8.00
N GLY A 377 -11.71 -20.08 -7.11
CA GLY A 377 -10.74 -21.16 -7.28
C GLY A 377 -9.68 -20.86 -8.34
N PHE A 378 -9.30 -21.89 -9.13
CA PHE A 378 -8.21 -21.81 -10.10
C PHE A 378 -8.42 -20.78 -11.21
N THR A 379 -9.63 -20.68 -11.76
CA THR A 379 -9.94 -19.73 -12.84
C THR A 379 -9.79 -18.28 -12.39
N ALA A 380 -10.29 -17.95 -11.20
CA ALA A 380 -10.10 -16.63 -10.59
C ALA A 380 -8.63 -16.35 -10.30
N TRP A 381 -7.86 -17.35 -9.86
CA TRP A 381 -6.45 -17.24 -9.61
C TRP A 381 -5.64 -16.98 -10.88
N LEU A 382 -5.94 -17.70 -11.97
CA LEU A 382 -5.31 -17.45 -13.28
C LEU A 382 -5.61 -16.03 -13.80
N LEU A 383 -6.88 -15.61 -13.69
CA LEU A 383 -7.29 -14.25 -14.05
C LEU A 383 -6.54 -13.21 -13.23
N TRP A 384 -6.41 -13.43 -11.92
CA TRP A 384 -5.65 -12.58 -11.02
C TRP A 384 -4.18 -12.44 -11.48
N LEU A 385 -3.50 -13.57 -11.82
CA LEU A 385 -2.13 -13.55 -12.33
C LEU A 385 -1.99 -12.70 -13.58
N VAL A 386 -2.87 -12.90 -14.56
CA VAL A 386 -2.82 -12.18 -15.85
C VAL A 386 -3.03 -10.68 -15.66
N VAL A 387 -4.04 -10.28 -14.87
CA VAL A 387 -4.37 -8.87 -14.63
C VAL A 387 -3.21 -8.18 -13.90
N HIS A 388 -2.65 -8.79 -12.86
CA HIS A 388 -1.56 -8.21 -12.09
C HIS A 388 -0.26 -8.14 -12.90
N LEU A 389 0.09 -9.20 -13.62
CA LEU A 389 1.27 -9.22 -14.49
C LEU A 389 1.20 -8.15 -15.58
N ARG A 390 0.01 -7.98 -16.22
CA ARG A 390 -0.19 -6.93 -17.23
C ARG A 390 0.01 -5.54 -16.65
N SER A 391 -0.37 -5.32 -15.39
CA SER A 391 -0.39 -4.02 -14.72
C SER A 391 0.98 -3.56 -14.21
N ILE A 392 1.98 -4.45 -14.13
CA ILE A 392 3.35 -4.09 -13.77
C ILE A 392 3.96 -3.17 -14.84
N LEU A 393 4.71 -2.16 -14.41
CA LEU A 393 5.15 -1.07 -15.27
C LEU A 393 6.19 -1.48 -16.33
N SER A 394 7.11 -2.39 -16.03
CA SER A 394 8.26 -2.71 -16.89
C SER A 394 8.16 -4.11 -17.48
N VAL A 395 8.53 -4.28 -18.75
CA VAL A 395 8.63 -5.60 -19.39
C VAL A 395 9.63 -6.48 -18.64
N ARG A 396 10.79 -5.93 -18.24
CA ARG A 396 11.78 -6.65 -17.42
C ARG A 396 11.14 -7.17 -16.12
N ASN A 397 10.43 -6.31 -15.39
CA ASN A 397 9.79 -6.70 -14.13
C ASN A 397 8.67 -7.73 -14.35
N LYS A 398 7.89 -7.62 -15.44
CA LYS A 398 6.89 -8.65 -15.82
C LYS A 398 7.53 -10.02 -16.00
N VAL A 399 8.64 -10.07 -16.74
CA VAL A 399 9.37 -11.35 -16.96
C VAL A 399 9.91 -11.91 -15.66
N ILE A 400 10.54 -11.07 -14.82
CA ILE A 400 11.08 -11.51 -13.52
C ILE A 400 9.97 -12.04 -12.60
N VAL A 401 8.86 -11.29 -12.48
CA VAL A 401 7.71 -11.73 -11.65
C VAL A 401 7.11 -13.02 -12.20
N LEU A 402 6.94 -13.15 -13.52
CA LEU A 402 6.44 -14.38 -14.14
C LEU A 402 7.35 -15.59 -13.85
N LEU A 403 8.67 -15.42 -14.02
CA LEU A 403 9.64 -16.50 -13.74
C LEU A 403 9.63 -16.87 -12.25
N ASN A 404 9.57 -15.88 -11.34
CA ASN A 404 9.44 -16.15 -9.91
C ASN A 404 8.14 -16.89 -9.57
N TRP A 405 7.01 -16.52 -10.20
CA TRP A 405 5.75 -17.21 -9.99
C TRP A 405 5.79 -18.66 -10.51
N ILE A 406 6.38 -18.89 -11.69
CA ILE A 406 6.57 -20.26 -12.23
C ILE A 406 7.46 -21.06 -11.31
N TRP A 407 8.59 -20.53 -10.88
CA TRP A 407 9.50 -21.18 -9.95
C TRP A 407 8.81 -21.54 -8.64
N ASN A 408 8.19 -20.56 -8.00
CA ASN A 408 7.43 -20.78 -6.77
C ASN A 408 6.30 -21.79 -6.96
N TYR A 409 5.68 -21.82 -8.15
CA TYR A 409 4.60 -22.75 -8.45
C TYR A 409 5.11 -24.21 -8.58
N VAL A 410 6.30 -24.42 -9.09
CA VAL A 410 6.87 -25.77 -9.28
C VAL A 410 7.54 -26.27 -8.00
N THR A 411 8.37 -25.44 -7.37
CA THR A 411 9.27 -25.87 -6.29
C THR A 411 8.71 -25.67 -4.87
N TYR A 412 7.71 -24.78 -4.70
CA TYR A 412 7.28 -24.26 -3.38
C TYR A 412 8.41 -23.53 -2.62
N ASP A 413 9.50 -23.20 -3.30
CA ASP A 413 10.62 -22.49 -2.70
C ASP A 413 10.45 -20.97 -2.84
N ARG A 414 10.54 -20.27 -1.71
CA ARG A 414 10.55 -18.82 -1.61
C ARG A 414 11.94 -18.39 -1.18
N SER A 415 12.82 -18.20 -2.15
CA SER A 415 14.27 -18.01 -1.93
C SER A 415 14.66 -16.70 -1.22
N LEU A 416 13.71 -15.80 -0.93
CA LEU A 416 14.00 -14.44 -0.47
C LEU A 416 13.88 -14.25 1.06
N ARG A 417 14.31 -15.25 1.82
CA ARG A 417 14.26 -15.26 3.30
C ARG A 417 15.51 -14.64 3.94
N LEU A 418 15.88 -13.48 3.46
CA LEU A 418 17.01 -12.73 3.99
C LEU A 418 16.56 -11.77 5.09
N ILE A 419 17.20 -11.83 6.24
CA ILE A 419 17.06 -10.84 7.31
C ILE A 419 18.05 -9.72 7.02
N LEU A 420 17.51 -8.61 6.49
CA LEU A 420 18.32 -7.44 6.18
C LEU A 420 18.34 -6.50 7.39
N LYS A 421 19.50 -6.37 8.03
CA LYS A 421 19.68 -5.43 9.14
C LYS A 421 19.60 -4.00 8.62
N ARG A 422 18.87 -3.14 9.32
CA ARG A 422 18.91 -1.70 9.08
C ARG A 422 20.28 -1.18 9.51
N ASN A 423 21.11 -0.71 8.58
CA ASN A 423 22.23 0.17 8.93
C ASN A 423 21.66 1.56 9.25
N VAL A 424 21.15 1.74 10.47
CA VAL A 424 21.09 3.06 11.05
C VAL A 424 22.55 3.36 11.41
N PRO A 425 23.14 4.51 11.02
CA PRO A 425 24.37 4.98 11.61
C PRO A 425 24.09 5.12 13.11
N VAL A 426 24.54 4.16 13.86
CA VAL A 426 24.39 4.20 15.32
C VAL A 426 25.45 5.20 15.76
N ASP A 427 25.00 6.34 16.30
CA ASP A 427 25.90 7.18 17.08
C ASP A 427 26.60 6.26 18.09
N PRO A 428 27.95 6.15 18.05
CA PRO A 428 28.69 5.23 18.92
C PRO A 428 28.36 5.43 20.38
N TYR A 429 27.93 6.63 20.75
CA TYR A 429 27.54 7.02 22.11
C TYR A 429 26.14 6.45 22.47
N GLN A 430 25.18 6.52 21.58
CA GLN A 430 23.84 5.93 21.78
C GLN A 430 23.91 4.40 21.83
N ALA A 431 24.69 3.76 20.94
CA ALA A 431 24.91 2.31 20.97
C ALA A 431 25.52 1.80 22.25
N ARG A 432 26.37 2.60 22.88
CA ARG A 432 26.99 2.26 24.18
C ARG A 432 25.97 2.38 25.31
N GLN A 433 25.10 3.39 25.27
CA GLN A 433 24.04 3.58 26.25
C GLN A 433 22.98 2.49 26.17
N GLU A 434 22.54 2.11 24.95
CA GLU A 434 21.60 1.03 24.76
C GLU A 434 22.14 -0.35 25.16
N ARG A 435 23.43 -0.59 24.95
CA ARG A 435 24.11 -1.82 25.45
C ARG A 435 24.22 -1.86 26.97
N LEU A 436 24.39 -0.73 27.64
CA LEU A 436 24.42 -0.65 29.10
C LEU A 436 23.00 -0.82 29.68
N ALA A 437 21.98 -0.17 29.09
CA ALA A 437 20.60 -0.30 29.51
C ALA A 437 20.04 -1.73 29.31
N ASN A 438 20.45 -2.41 28.23
CA ASN A 438 20.05 -3.81 27.99
C ASN A 438 20.81 -4.83 28.85
N ARG A 439 21.92 -4.48 29.47
CA ARG A 439 22.60 -5.34 30.44
C ARG A 439 21.88 -5.36 31.78
N ASP A 440 21.31 -4.23 32.18
CA ASP A 440 20.59 -4.13 33.47
C ASP A 440 19.18 -4.78 33.41
N THR A 441 18.63 -5.02 32.22
CA THR A 441 17.36 -5.72 32.02
C THR A 441 17.49 -7.25 31.85
N CYS A 442 18.70 -7.79 31.78
CA CYS A 442 18.97 -9.23 31.72
C CYS A 442 19.33 -9.85 33.11
N VAL A 443 19.18 -9.11 34.19
CA VAL A 443 19.53 -9.57 35.57
C VAL A 443 18.29 -9.61 36.50
N GLU A 444 17.06 -9.49 35.95
CA GLU A 444 15.83 -9.79 36.71
C GLU A 444 14.99 -10.86 36.03
#